data_004a9771825eebc89a3a8090b6711556
#
_entry.id   004a9771825eebc89a3a8090b6711556
#
_cell.length_a   1.000
_cell.length_b   1.000
_cell.length_c   1.000
_cell.angle_alpha   90.00
_cell.angle_beta   90.00
_cell.angle_gamma   90.00
#
_symmetry.space_group_name_H-M   'P 1'
#
loop_
_entity.id
_entity.type
_entity.pdbx_description
1 polymer ?
#
loop_
_entity_poly.entity_id
_entity_poly.type
_entity_poly.pdbx_seq_one_letter_code
_entity_poly.pdbx_strand_id
1 'polypeptide(L)'
;SLVEGHLEDTGGLLRLSPNWVPRSFLQPGLRIKLHPDDTYAYGLSRGGIDERWFASTTECANEGRVHDEGLSYVIVGRERFTLREAVAECGADLIGSSIWDKYSKWPVYSKFFDNMGPIPHHMHQNAEQAALVGQEGKPESYYFPPQHNNVGNNFPYTFMGFEPGTTRQQVYDCIANWHKGDNKILELSKAYKLQPGTGWLIDPCVLHAPGSLCTYEPQWGSDVFGMYQNLVEGREVPWSLLVKDMPEDKHEDIDFIIDQLDWEKNVD
;
A
#
# COMPACT_ATOMS: atom_id res chain seq x y z
N SER A 1 -5.34 17.58 -28.62
CA SER A 1 -4.51 17.68 -27.41
C SER A 1 -3.23 16.86 -27.55
N LEU A 2 -2.31 16.99 -26.59
CA LEU A 2 -1.09 16.17 -26.52
C LEU A 2 -1.44 14.69 -26.32
N VAL A 3 -2.45 14.41 -25.50
CA VAL A 3 -2.91 13.03 -25.21
C VAL A 3 -3.49 12.39 -26.46
N GLU A 4 -4.45 13.03 -27.11
CA GLU A 4 -5.10 12.52 -28.34
C GLU A 4 -4.08 12.28 -29.44
N GLY A 5 -3.22 13.28 -29.72
CA GLY A 5 -2.19 13.14 -30.74
C GLY A 5 -1.24 11.98 -30.47
N HIS A 6 -0.84 11.78 -29.19
CA HIS A 6 0.02 10.65 -28.83
C HIS A 6 -0.71 9.30 -28.95
N LEU A 7 -1.98 9.22 -28.60
CA LEU A 7 -2.79 8.00 -28.77
C LEU A 7 -2.97 7.64 -30.26
N GLU A 8 -3.20 8.64 -31.12
CA GLU A 8 -3.27 8.44 -32.59
C GLU A 8 -1.94 7.92 -33.13
N ASP A 9 -0.83 8.58 -32.80
CA ASP A 9 0.52 8.21 -33.25
C ASP A 9 0.98 6.82 -32.79
N THR A 10 0.52 6.36 -31.64
CA THR A 10 0.91 5.07 -31.03
C THR A 10 -0.09 3.95 -31.23
N GLY A 11 -1.21 4.22 -31.92
CA GLY A 11 -2.29 3.23 -32.11
C GLY A 11 -2.97 2.86 -30.78
N GLY A 12 -3.13 3.81 -29.86
CA GLY A 12 -3.80 3.64 -28.56
C GLY A 12 -2.89 3.11 -27.45
N LEU A 13 -1.57 3.04 -27.63
CA LEU A 13 -0.65 2.53 -26.64
C LEU A 13 0.01 3.66 -25.84
N LEU A 14 -0.04 3.57 -24.53
CA LEU A 14 0.66 4.46 -23.61
C LEU A 14 1.85 3.72 -22.96
N ARG A 15 3.07 4.21 -23.20
CA ARG A 15 4.25 3.72 -22.49
C ARG A 15 4.45 4.54 -21.21
N LEU A 16 4.18 3.89 -20.08
CA LEU A 16 4.31 4.53 -18.76
C LEU A 16 5.76 4.47 -18.26
N SER A 17 6.24 5.59 -17.70
CA SER A 17 7.52 5.61 -17.00
C SER A 17 7.42 4.87 -15.67
N PRO A 18 8.53 4.32 -15.16
CA PRO A 18 8.59 3.81 -13.79
C PRO A 18 8.21 4.88 -12.77
N ASN A 19 7.48 4.48 -11.74
CA ASN A 19 7.08 5.34 -10.65
C ASN A 19 7.61 4.76 -9.34
N TRP A 20 8.54 5.47 -8.72
CA TRP A 20 9.27 5.03 -7.55
C TRP A 20 8.73 5.74 -6.32
N VAL A 21 8.38 4.97 -5.29
CA VAL A 21 7.78 5.50 -4.06
C VAL A 21 8.60 5.03 -2.86
N PRO A 22 9.13 5.96 -2.03
CA PRO A 22 9.78 5.62 -0.77
C PRO A 22 8.74 5.47 0.34
N ARG A 23 9.09 4.72 1.39
CA ARG A 23 8.31 4.69 2.64
C ARG A 23 9.25 4.89 3.84
N SER A 24 8.97 5.91 4.65
CA SER A 24 9.81 6.25 5.81
C SER A 24 9.83 5.18 6.89
N PHE A 25 8.81 4.33 6.95
CA PHE A 25 8.63 3.27 7.94
C PHE A 25 9.13 1.89 7.48
N LEU A 26 9.73 1.79 6.27
CA LEU A 26 10.24 0.54 5.71
C LEU A 26 11.74 0.59 5.45
N GLN A 27 12.35 -0.59 5.36
CA GLN A 27 13.72 -0.76 4.91
C GLN A 27 13.72 -1.43 3.53
N PRO A 28 14.29 -0.79 2.48
CA PRO A 28 14.23 -1.30 1.11
C PRO A 28 15.03 -2.60 0.94
N GLY A 29 14.49 -3.51 0.13
CA GLY A 29 15.06 -4.84 -0.12
C GLY A 29 16.04 -4.92 -1.29
N LEU A 30 16.12 -3.89 -2.13
CA LEU A 30 17.02 -3.77 -3.29
C LEU A 30 16.76 -4.79 -4.42
N ARG A 31 15.54 -5.38 -4.51
CA ARG A 31 15.20 -6.40 -5.53
C ARG A 31 14.34 -5.86 -6.69
N ILE A 32 13.87 -4.61 -6.63
CA ILE A 32 12.98 -4.01 -7.63
C ILE A 32 13.70 -3.34 -8.81
N LYS A 33 14.98 -3.68 -9.02
CA LYS A 33 15.79 -3.19 -10.15
C LYS A 33 16.08 -1.68 -10.14
N LEU A 34 16.11 -1.06 -8.98
CA LEU A 34 16.66 0.27 -8.78
C LEU A 34 18.17 0.19 -8.52
N HIS A 35 18.92 1.18 -9.03
CA HIS A 35 20.35 1.26 -8.72
C HIS A 35 20.53 1.55 -7.21
N PRO A 36 21.45 0.89 -6.51
CA PRO A 36 21.62 1.10 -5.07
C PRO A 36 21.88 2.55 -4.66
N ASP A 37 22.61 3.32 -5.48
CA ASP A 37 22.89 4.73 -5.22
C ASP A 37 21.62 5.62 -5.25
N ASP A 38 20.57 5.18 -5.94
CA ASP A 38 19.30 5.89 -6.04
C ASP A 38 18.31 5.51 -4.94
N THR A 39 18.64 4.56 -4.07
CA THR A 39 17.75 4.05 -3.02
C THR A 39 17.17 5.17 -2.15
N TYR A 40 17.97 6.19 -1.83
CA TYR A 40 17.57 7.31 -1.01
C TYR A 40 17.50 8.63 -1.81
N ALA A 41 17.15 8.58 -3.08
CA ALA A 41 17.11 9.75 -3.97
C ALA A 41 16.16 10.84 -3.50
N TYR A 42 15.12 10.52 -2.72
CA TYR A 42 14.19 11.49 -2.12
C TYR A 42 14.66 12.06 -0.77
N GLY A 43 15.83 11.64 -0.28
CA GLY A 43 16.39 12.04 1.01
C GLY A 43 16.14 11.02 2.13
N LEU A 44 17.04 10.98 3.10
CA LEU A 44 17.04 9.99 4.18
C LEU A 44 15.76 10.05 5.04
N SER A 45 15.23 11.24 5.27
CA SER A 45 13.98 11.43 6.06
C SER A 45 12.74 10.85 5.37
N ARG A 46 12.78 10.67 4.04
CA ARG A 46 11.70 10.10 3.25
C ARG A 46 11.73 8.56 3.25
N GLY A 47 12.78 7.97 3.76
CA GLY A 47 13.06 6.54 3.67
C GLY A 47 13.64 6.12 2.33
N GLY A 48 13.96 4.85 2.21
CA GLY A 48 14.44 4.28 0.95
C GLY A 48 13.29 3.97 0.00
N ILE A 49 13.59 3.98 -1.30
CA ILE A 49 12.63 3.55 -2.33
C ILE A 49 12.48 2.03 -2.23
N ASP A 50 11.33 1.59 -1.84
CA ASP A 50 10.96 0.18 -1.68
C ASP A 50 9.73 -0.22 -2.51
N GLU A 51 9.06 0.75 -3.15
CA GLU A 51 7.92 0.47 -4.01
C GLU A 51 8.15 0.96 -5.45
N ARG A 52 7.65 0.17 -6.41
CA ARG A 52 7.59 0.53 -7.82
C ARG A 52 6.16 0.36 -8.31
N TRP A 53 5.50 1.48 -8.62
CA TRP A 53 4.09 1.51 -9.01
C TRP A 53 3.90 1.45 -10.53
N PHE A 54 2.83 0.81 -10.96
CA PHE A 54 2.48 0.61 -12.36
C PHE A 54 1.05 1.06 -12.62
N ALA A 55 0.87 1.82 -13.70
CA ALA A 55 -0.43 2.29 -14.18
C ALA A 55 -1.26 2.97 -13.08
N SER A 56 -0.62 3.85 -12.30
CA SER A 56 -1.24 4.53 -11.19
C SER A 56 -1.78 5.90 -11.58
N THR A 57 -3.02 6.16 -11.19
CA THR A 57 -3.65 7.49 -11.16
C THR A 57 -3.84 7.97 -9.71
N THR A 58 -3.27 7.26 -8.74
CA THR A 58 -3.37 7.53 -7.31
C THR A 58 -2.09 8.19 -6.82
N GLU A 59 -2.22 9.30 -6.09
CA GLU A 59 -1.10 9.90 -5.39
C GLU A 59 -0.83 9.14 -4.10
N CYS A 60 0.44 8.91 -3.79
CA CYS A 60 0.80 8.23 -2.53
C CYS A 60 0.55 9.14 -1.32
N ALA A 61 0.18 8.51 -0.19
CA ALA A 61 -0.12 9.20 1.06
C ALA A 61 1.12 9.35 1.96
N ASN A 62 2.22 9.87 1.41
CA ASN A 62 3.45 10.13 2.15
C ASN A 62 3.50 11.55 2.69
N GLU A 63 3.97 11.72 3.94
CA GLU A 63 4.32 13.02 4.46
C GLU A 63 5.51 13.61 3.67
N GLY A 64 5.45 14.90 3.35
CA GLY A 64 6.50 15.59 2.60
C GLY A 64 6.70 15.07 1.17
N ARG A 65 5.69 14.42 0.59
CA ARG A 65 5.73 13.90 -0.79
C ARG A 65 6.03 15.00 -1.80
N VAL A 66 6.68 14.65 -2.90
CA VAL A 66 6.86 15.54 -4.03
C VAL A 66 5.57 15.64 -4.84
N HIS A 67 5.47 16.64 -5.71
CA HIS A 67 4.33 16.79 -6.61
C HIS A 67 4.18 15.54 -7.48
N ASP A 68 2.94 15.05 -7.61
CA ASP A 68 2.56 13.88 -8.41
C ASP A 68 3.23 12.55 -8.00
N GLU A 69 3.78 12.45 -6.79
CA GLU A 69 4.36 11.21 -6.29
C GLU A 69 3.28 10.11 -6.25
N GLY A 70 3.56 9.00 -6.93
CA GLY A 70 2.61 7.90 -7.13
C GLY A 70 1.93 7.89 -8.50
N LEU A 71 1.87 9.00 -9.24
CA LEU A 71 1.24 9.05 -10.57
C LEU A 71 2.16 8.51 -11.66
N SER A 72 1.60 7.72 -12.57
CA SER A 72 2.32 7.26 -13.76
C SER A 72 2.33 8.31 -14.86
N TYR A 73 3.51 8.53 -15.44
CA TYR A 73 3.72 9.49 -16.53
C TYR A 73 3.89 8.81 -17.90
N VAL A 74 3.43 9.51 -18.94
CA VAL A 74 3.80 9.28 -20.33
C VAL A 74 4.72 10.42 -20.76
N ILE A 75 5.86 10.08 -21.39
CA ILE A 75 6.83 11.05 -21.88
C ILE A 75 6.74 11.10 -23.41
N VAL A 76 6.49 12.28 -23.96
CA VAL A 76 6.36 12.53 -25.40
C VAL A 76 7.40 13.59 -25.80
N GLY A 77 8.55 13.13 -26.24
CA GLY A 77 9.67 14.03 -26.56
C GLY A 77 10.16 14.80 -25.32
N ARG A 78 9.89 16.12 -25.27
CA ARG A 78 10.21 16.99 -24.12
C ARG A 78 9.00 17.29 -23.23
N GLU A 79 7.84 16.86 -23.64
CA GLU A 79 6.57 17.05 -22.93
C GLU A 79 6.19 15.79 -22.17
N ARG A 80 5.26 15.89 -21.26
CA ARG A 80 4.75 14.77 -20.49
C ARG A 80 3.33 15.03 -20.04
N PHE A 81 2.60 13.96 -19.79
CA PHE A 81 1.31 13.99 -19.10
C PHE A 81 1.19 12.75 -18.19
N THR A 82 0.30 12.80 -17.24
CA THR A 82 0.02 11.66 -16.35
C THR A 82 -1.05 10.74 -16.95
N LEU A 83 -1.05 9.46 -16.56
CA LEU A 83 -2.14 8.56 -16.88
C LEU A 83 -3.48 9.13 -16.37
N ARG A 84 -3.49 9.84 -15.23
CA ARG A 84 -4.67 10.49 -14.68
C ARG A 84 -5.25 11.55 -15.63
N GLU A 85 -4.40 12.38 -16.21
CA GLU A 85 -4.81 13.37 -17.22
C GLU A 85 -5.34 12.69 -18.49
N ALA A 86 -4.66 11.64 -18.96
CA ALA A 86 -5.11 10.88 -20.13
C ALA A 86 -6.49 10.25 -19.90
N VAL A 87 -6.73 9.66 -18.72
CA VAL A 87 -8.02 9.08 -18.38
C VAL A 87 -9.10 10.15 -18.18
N ALA A 88 -8.77 11.31 -17.64
CA ALA A 88 -9.73 12.41 -17.53
C ALA A 88 -10.15 12.96 -18.90
N GLU A 89 -9.26 12.94 -19.87
CA GLU A 89 -9.50 13.45 -21.22
C GLU A 89 -10.16 12.42 -22.16
N CYS A 90 -9.66 11.18 -22.16
CA CYS A 90 -10.05 10.13 -23.10
C CYS A 90 -10.67 8.90 -22.42
N GLY A 91 -11.27 9.04 -21.24
CA GLY A 91 -11.65 7.96 -20.33
C GLY A 91 -12.27 6.72 -20.99
N ALA A 92 -13.42 6.86 -21.66
CA ALA A 92 -14.13 5.73 -22.27
C ALA A 92 -13.32 5.06 -23.40
N ASP A 93 -12.58 5.85 -24.17
CA ASP A 93 -11.76 5.35 -25.28
C ASP A 93 -10.51 4.61 -24.74
N LEU A 94 -10.00 5.05 -23.59
CA LEU A 94 -8.77 4.50 -23.01
C LEU A 94 -9.02 3.23 -22.20
N ILE A 95 -10.11 3.19 -21.40
CA ILE A 95 -10.39 2.10 -20.46
C ILE A 95 -11.64 1.29 -20.79
N GLY A 96 -12.34 1.65 -21.84
CA GLY A 96 -13.59 1.02 -22.27
C GLY A 96 -14.82 1.57 -21.57
N SER A 97 -15.92 1.66 -22.30
CA SER A 97 -17.18 2.27 -21.82
C SER A 97 -17.74 1.57 -20.57
N SER A 98 -17.66 0.25 -20.50
CA SER A 98 -18.19 -0.49 -19.35
C SER A 98 -17.52 -0.14 -18.01
N ILE A 99 -16.23 0.12 -18.02
CA ILE A 99 -15.48 0.54 -16.83
C ILE A 99 -15.71 2.03 -16.57
N TRP A 100 -15.68 2.84 -17.64
CA TRP A 100 -15.91 4.27 -17.53
C TRP A 100 -17.32 4.60 -16.99
N ASP A 101 -18.35 3.95 -17.51
CA ASP A 101 -19.75 4.16 -17.07
C ASP A 101 -19.94 3.80 -15.60
N LYS A 102 -19.19 2.81 -15.11
CA LYS A 102 -19.28 2.35 -13.73
C LYS A 102 -18.49 3.19 -12.75
N TYR A 103 -17.28 3.59 -13.11
CA TYR A 103 -16.31 4.17 -12.16
C TYR A 103 -15.90 5.61 -12.50
N SER A 104 -16.05 6.03 -13.75
CA SER A 104 -15.63 7.34 -14.30
C SER A 104 -14.16 7.69 -13.96
N LYS A 105 -13.32 6.67 -13.82
CA LYS A 105 -11.89 6.78 -13.49
C LYS A 105 -11.16 5.48 -13.79
N TRP A 106 -9.84 5.51 -13.73
CA TRP A 106 -8.98 4.32 -13.69
C TRP A 106 -9.00 3.76 -12.25
N PRO A 107 -9.63 2.60 -11.99
CA PRO A 107 -9.96 2.20 -10.61
C PRO A 107 -8.88 1.43 -9.89
N VAL A 108 -7.84 0.95 -10.59
CA VAL A 108 -6.83 0.05 -10.03
C VAL A 108 -5.43 0.50 -10.38
N TYR A 109 -4.45 0.05 -9.61
CA TYR A 109 -3.05 0.02 -10.02
C TYR A 109 -2.38 -1.22 -9.41
N SER A 110 -1.13 -1.45 -9.81
CA SER A 110 -0.33 -2.50 -9.20
C SER A 110 1.04 -1.97 -8.84
N LYS A 111 1.72 -2.65 -7.94
CA LYS A 111 3.07 -2.30 -7.54
C LYS A 111 3.89 -3.54 -7.17
N PHE A 112 5.19 -3.41 -7.27
CA PHE A 112 6.07 -4.18 -6.43
C PHE A 112 6.35 -3.40 -5.15
N PHE A 113 6.30 -4.07 -4.00
CA PHE A 113 6.96 -3.58 -2.80
C PHE A 113 8.04 -4.57 -2.37
N ASP A 114 9.12 -4.03 -1.84
CA ASP A 114 10.34 -4.79 -1.56
C ASP A 114 11.04 -4.27 -0.29
N ASN A 115 10.64 -4.83 0.83
CA ASN A 115 11.18 -4.52 2.14
C ASN A 115 12.07 -5.65 2.67
N MET A 116 13.11 -5.31 3.43
CA MET A 116 14.05 -6.30 4.02
C MET A 116 13.44 -7.08 5.18
N GLY A 117 12.50 -6.50 5.88
CA GLY A 117 11.82 -7.10 7.02
C GLY A 117 10.32 -6.92 6.93
N PRO A 118 9.61 -7.15 8.02
CA PRO A 118 8.16 -6.97 8.05
C PRO A 118 7.78 -5.50 7.92
N ILE A 119 6.64 -5.26 7.27
CA ILE A 119 5.93 -3.99 7.36
C ILE A 119 5.23 -3.94 8.74
N PRO A 120 4.99 -2.75 9.34
CA PRO A 120 4.15 -2.66 10.52
C PRO A 120 2.81 -3.38 10.33
N HIS A 121 2.34 -4.08 11.35
CA HIS A 121 1.03 -4.72 11.33
C HIS A 121 -0.06 -3.67 11.10
N HIS A 122 -0.76 -3.74 9.99
CA HIS A 122 -1.68 -2.71 9.51
C HIS A 122 -2.92 -3.32 8.86
N MET A 123 -3.90 -2.48 8.61
CA MET A 123 -5.06 -2.82 7.82
C MET A 123 -5.42 -1.70 6.85
N HIS A 124 -6.25 -2.01 5.88
CA HIS A 124 -6.83 -1.04 4.97
C HIS A 124 -8.33 -0.89 5.26
N GLN A 125 -8.82 0.34 5.23
CA GLN A 125 -10.23 0.64 5.41
C GLN A 125 -11.07 0.03 4.28
N ASN A 126 -12.27 -0.42 4.60
CA ASN A 126 -13.29 -0.76 3.63
C ASN A 126 -13.94 0.51 3.02
N ALA A 127 -14.86 0.34 2.07
CA ALA A 127 -15.49 1.46 1.38
C ALA A 127 -16.27 2.40 2.32
N GLU A 128 -16.94 1.86 3.32
CA GLU A 128 -17.74 2.63 4.28
C GLU A 128 -16.85 3.46 5.21
N GLN A 129 -15.81 2.85 5.74
CA GLN A 129 -14.86 3.50 6.63
C GLN A 129 -14.07 4.60 5.90
N ALA A 130 -13.55 4.30 4.71
CA ALA A 130 -12.80 5.27 3.91
C ALA A 130 -13.66 6.47 3.48
N ALA A 131 -14.95 6.25 3.21
CA ALA A 131 -15.89 7.32 2.87
C ALA A 131 -16.04 8.37 3.98
N LEU A 132 -15.83 8.02 5.26
CA LEU A 132 -15.86 8.95 6.37
C LEU A 132 -14.81 10.08 6.27
N VAL A 133 -13.74 9.82 5.54
CA VAL A 133 -12.64 10.78 5.30
C VAL A 133 -12.52 11.18 3.82
N GLY A 134 -13.56 10.92 3.02
CA GLY A 134 -13.60 11.27 1.60
C GLY A 134 -12.66 10.45 0.72
N GLN A 135 -12.28 9.26 1.17
CA GLN A 135 -11.42 8.32 0.48
C GLN A 135 -12.20 7.08 0.00
N GLU A 136 -11.52 6.19 -0.69
CA GLU A 136 -12.05 4.89 -1.09
C GLU A 136 -11.36 3.77 -0.34
N GLY A 137 -12.08 2.66 -0.13
CA GLY A 137 -11.53 1.46 0.47
C GLY A 137 -10.44 0.84 -0.39
N LYS A 138 -9.60 0.01 0.22
CA LYS A 138 -8.46 -0.60 -0.45
C LYS A 138 -8.46 -2.13 -0.33
N PRO A 139 -9.28 -2.84 -1.13
CA PRO A 139 -9.06 -4.27 -1.36
C PRO A 139 -7.78 -4.48 -2.18
N GLU A 140 -7.01 -5.50 -1.82
CA GLU A 140 -5.75 -5.83 -2.48
C GLU A 140 -5.51 -7.33 -2.52
N SER A 141 -4.49 -7.72 -3.27
CA SER A 141 -4.00 -9.09 -3.31
C SER A 141 -2.49 -9.11 -3.48
N TYR A 142 -1.86 -10.21 -3.05
CA TYR A 142 -0.43 -10.41 -3.13
C TYR A 142 -0.08 -11.57 -4.05
N TYR A 143 1.01 -11.42 -4.77
CA TYR A 143 1.69 -12.50 -5.46
C TYR A 143 3.19 -12.41 -5.17
N PHE A 144 3.81 -13.54 -4.88
CA PHE A 144 5.23 -13.63 -4.55
C PHE A 144 6.03 -14.19 -5.72
N PRO A 145 6.52 -13.33 -6.66
CA PRO A 145 7.15 -13.80 -7.88
C PRO A 145 8.51 -14.48 -7.60
N PRO A 146 8.72 -15.73 -8.06
CA PRO A 146 9.98 -16.44 -7.85
C PRO A 146 11.21 -15.70 -8.41
N GLN A 147 11.02 -14.94 -9.49
CA GLN A 147 12.09 -14.19 -10.16
C GLN A 147 12.73 -13.10 -9.27
N HIS A 148 11.98 -12.57 -8.31
CA HIS A 148 12.44 -11.57 -7.36
C HIS A 148 12.83 -12.17 -6.00
N ASN A 149 12.47 -13.43 -5.75
CA ASN A 149 12.60 -14.10 -4.45
C ASN A 149 13.51 -15.33 -4.50
N ASN A 150 14.52 -15.31 -5.36
CA ASN A 150 15.45 -16.42 -5.58
C ASN A 150 16.73 -16.35 -4.75
N VAL A 151 16.86 -15.36 -3.87
CA VAL A 151 18.00 -15.23 -2.96
C VAL A 151 17.70 -15.97 -1.65
N GLY A 152 18.53 -16.92 -1.30
CA GLY A 152 18.37 -17.73 -0.11
C GLY A 152 18.51 -16.95 1.21
N ASN A 153 18.36 -17.65 2.32
CA ASN A 153 18.47 -17.17 3.71
C ASN A 153 17.30 -16.33 4.24
N ASN A 154 16.18 -16.23 3.52
CA ASN A 154 14.97 -15.69 4.07
C ASN A 154 14.08 -16.81 4.60
N PHE A 155 13.51 -16.60 5.79
CA PHE A 155 12.38 -17.38 6.27
C PHE A 155 11.12 -16.65 5.85
N PRO A 156 10.57 -16.93 4.65
CA PRO A 156 9.47 -16.15 4.10
C PRO A 156 8.22 -16.37 4.95
N TYR A 157 7.71 -15.31 5.52
CA TYR A 157 6.53 -15.31 6.36
C TYR A 157 5.69 -14.06 6.14
N THR A 158 4.46 -14.14 6.56
CA THR A 158 3.55 -12.98 6.74
C THR A 158 2.79 -13.17 8.03
N PHE A 159 2.36 -12.07 8.61
CA PHE A 159 1.36 -12.10 9.67
C PHE A 159 0.02 -11.70 9.08
N MET A 160 -1.06 -12.39 9.47
CA MET A 160 -2.40 -12.08 9.03
C MET A 160 -3.41 -12.47 10.10
N GLY A 161 -4.22 -11.49 10.53
CA GLY A 161 -5.17 -11.66 11.62
C GLY A 161 -4.50 -11.97 12.96
N PHE A 162 -5.29 -12.49 13.87
CA PHE A 162 -4.91 -12.84 15.21
C PHE A 162 -4.92 -14.36 15.44
N GLU A 163 -4.21 -14.81 16.43
CA GLU A 163 -4.36 -16.18 16.93
C GLU A 163 -5.78 -16.42 17.43
N PRO A 164 -6.34 -17.63 17.21
CA PRO A 164 -7.66 -17.99 17.69
C PRO A 164 -7.83 -17.74 19.19
N GLY A 165 -8.93 -17.10 19.57
CA GLY A 165 -9.22 -16.75 20.96
C GLY A 165 -8.66 -15.39 21.41
N THR A 166 -7.99 -14.66 20.55
CA THR A 166 -7.63 -13.27 20.82
C THR A 166 -8.88 -12.44 21.06
N THR A 167 -8.90 -11.69 22.15
CA THR A 167 -10.05 -10.90 22.58
C THR A 167 -9.90 -9.43 22.17
N ARG A 168 -11.04 -8.75 22.01
CA ARG A 168 -11.08 -7.31 21.77
C ARG A 168 -10.32 -6.51 22.84
N GLN A 169 -10.41 -6.95 24.12
CA GLN A 169 -9.71 -6.30 25.22
C GLN A 169 -8.19 -6.39 25.09
N GLN A 170 -7.66 -7.52 24.65
CA GLN A 170 -6.21 -7.65 24.43
C GLN A 170 -5.71 -6.68 23.36
N VAL A 171 -6.46 -6.52 22.26
CA VAL A 171 -6.12 -5.55 21.20
C VAL A 171 -6.29 -4.11 21.70
N TYR A 172 -7.35 -3.83 22.48
CA TYR A 172 -7.52 -2.54 23.15
C TYR A 172 -6.29 -2.17 24.00
N ASP A 173 -5.83 -3.11 24.82
CA ASP A 173 -4.67 -2.92 25.69
C ASP A 173 -3.39 -2.66 24.89
N CYS A 174 -3.20 -3.31 23.74
CA CYS A 174 -2.10 -3.01 22.82
C CYS A 174 -2.13 -1.56 22.34
N ILE A 175 -3.28 -1.07 21.90
CA ILE A 175 -3.42 0.31 21.43
C ILE A 175 -3.27 1.31 22.58
N ALA A 176 -3.87 1.05 23.73
CA ALA A 176 -3.75 1.89 24.94
C ALA A 176 -2.32 1.99 25.49
N ASN A 177 -1.46 1.04 25.15
CA ASN A 177 -0.05 1.03 25.52
C ASN A 177 0.90 1.63 24.46
N TRP A 178 0.36 2.29 23.43
CA TRP A 178 1.13 2.81 22.30
C TRP A 178 2.40 3.57 22.68
N HIS A 179 2.34 4.40 23.71
CA HIS A 179 3.45 5.25 24.17
C HIS A 179 4.30 4.64 25.29
N LYS A 180 4.14 3.34 25.59
CA LYS A 180 4.82 2.66 26.70
C LYS A 180 5.86 1.62 26.24
N GLY A 181 6.45 1.81 25.07
CA GLY A 181 7.34 0.85 24.42
C GLY A 181 6.61 0.05 23.37
N ASP A 182 7.07 -1.15 23.06
CA ASP A 182 6.41 -2.05 22.10
C ASP A 182 4.98 -2.38 22.57
N ASN A 183 3.98 -2.08 21.74
CA ASN A 183 2.58 -2.31 22.06
C ASN A 183 2.15 -3.78 22.02
N LYS A 184 3.05 -4.67 21.59
CA LYS A 184 2.87 -6.13 21.63
C LYS A 184 1.77 -6.70 20.72
N ILE A 185 1.22 -5.92 19.79
CA ILE A 185 0.15 -6.42 18.93
C ILE A 185 0.61 -7.60 18.07
N LEU A 186 1.89 -7.64 17.71
CA LEU A 186 2.44 -8.73 16.90
C LEU A 186 2.44 -10.07 17.66
N GLU A 187 2.50 -10.05 18.99
CA GLU A 187 2.40 -11.26 19.82
C GLU A 187 1.02 -11.92 19.76
N LEU A 188 -0.01 -11.16 19.37
CA LEU A 188 -1.37 -11.67 19.15
C LEU A 188 -1.59 -12.18 17.72
N SER A 189 -0.64 -11.98 16.83
CA SER A 189 -0.84 -12.15 15.39
C SER A 189 -0.44 -13.54 14.93
N LYS A 190 -1.21 -14.09 14.01
CA LYS A 190 -0.98 -15.41 13.43
C LYS A 190 0.04 -15.32 12.28
N ALA A 191 1.07 -16.13 12.34
CA ALA A 191 2.13 -16.19 11.34
C ALA A 191 1.89 -17.30 10.32
N TYR A 192 2.14 -16.99 9.04
CA TYR A 192 2.04 -17.94 7.94
C TYR A 192 3.36 -18.01 7.19
N LYS A 193 3.77 -19.24 6.84
CA LYS A 193 4.91 -19.45 5.96
C LYS A 193 4.51 -19.21 4.51
N LEU A 194 5.21 -18.32 3.84
CA LEU A 194 4.99 -18.00 2.43
C LEU A 194 5.73 -18.96 1.49
N GLN A 195 5.20 -19.14 0.29
CA GLN A 195 5.84 -19.87 -0.79
C GLN A 195 5.91 -19.00 -2.04
N PRO A 196 7.10 -18.74 -2.62
CA PRO A 196 7.22 -18.10 -3.93
C PRO A 196 6.37 -18.82 -4.98
N GLY A 197 5.69 -18.04 -5.83
CA GLY A 197 4.76 -18.57 -6.83
C GLY A 197 3.31 -18.70 -6.34
N THR A 198 3.02 -18.34 -5.09
CA THR A 198 1.65 -18.32 -4.56
C THR A 198 1.08 -16.90 -4.48
N GLY A 199 -0.24 -16.80 -4.39
CA GLY A 199 -0.97 -15.54 -4.23
C GLY A 199 -1.93 -15.59 -3.04
N TRP A 200 -2.21 -14.42 -2.48
CA TRP A 200 -3.09 -14.21 -1.34
C TRP A 200 -4.09 -13.09 -1.62
N LEU A 201 -5.33 -13.28 -1.24
CA LEU A 201 -6.33 -12.22 -1.23
C LEU A 201 -6.33 -11.58 0.17
N ILE A 202 -6.25 -10.25 0.21
CA ILE A 202 -6.26 -9.47 1.44
C ILE A 202 -7.54 -8.66 1.48
N ASP A 203 -8.45 -9.05 2.36
CA ASP A 203 -9.68 -8.31 2.56
C ASP A 203 -9.42 -7.02 3.35
N PRO A 204 -10.14 -5.93 3.07
CA PRO A 204 -10.15 -4.75 3.93
C PRO A 204 -10.50 -5.11 5.38
N CYS A 205 -10.03 -4.31 6.33
CA CYS A 205 -10.24 -4.48 7.78
C CYS A 205 -9.57 -5.73 8.38
N VAL A 206 -8.75 -6.46 7.61
CA VAL A 206 -7.93 -7.56 8.12
C VAL A 206 -6.52 -7.07 8.40
N LEU A 207 -6.05 -7.26 9.62
CA LEU A 207 -4.68 -6.93 10.01
C LEU A 207 -3.70 -7.84 9.28
N HIS A 208 -2.65 -7.25 8.72
CA HIS A 208 -1.60 -7.99 8.06
C HIS A 208 -0.26 -7.27 8.14
N ALA A 209 0.80 -8.04 8.09
CA ALA A 209 2.17 -7.55 8.07
C ALA A 209 2.96 -8.40 7.08
N PRO A 210 2.99 -7.99 5.79
CA PRO A 210 3.81 -8.68 4.80
C PRO A 210 5.24 -8.78 5.27
N GLY A 211 5.80 -9.98 5.10
CA GLY A 211 7.16 -10.27 5.54
C GLY A 211 8.22 -9.90 4.50
N SER A 212 9.28 -10.71 4.43
CA SER A 212 10.51 -10.38 3.71
C SER A 212 10.49 -10.68 2.20
N LEU A 213 9.42 -11.19 1.61
CA LEU A 213 9.36 -11.43 0.18
C LEU A 213 9.06 -10.14 -0.59
N CYS A 214 9.76 -9.96 -1.72
CA CYS A 214 9.35 -8.98 -2.72
C CYS A 214 7.98 -9.39 -3.28
N THR A 215 7.01 -8.49 -3.20
CA THR A 215 5.60 -8.79 -3.45
C THR A 215 5.09 -7.95 -4.62
N TYR A 216 4.40 -8.58 -5.56
CA TYR A 216 3.57 -7.91 -6.55
C TYR A 216 2.16 -7.79 -5.99
N GLU A 217 1.68 -6.56 -5.90
CA GLU A 217 0.40 -6.21 -5.30
C GLU A 217 -0.49 -5.48 -6.30
N PRO A 218 -1.47 -6.15 -6.92
CA PRO A 218 -2.61 -5.47 -7.54
C PRO A 218 -3.59 -5.02 -6.45
N GLN A 219 -4.05 -3.77 -6.57
CA GLN A 219 -4.92 -3.14 -5.57
C GLN A 219 -5.92 -2.17 -6.20
N TRP A 220 -6.93 -1.80 -5.42
CA TRP A 220 -7.78 -0.67 -5.72
C TRP A 220 -6.98 0.64 -5.67
N GLY A 221 -7.41 1.65 -6.45
CA GLY A 221 -6.74 2.93 -6.59
C GLY A 221 -6.85 3.84 -5.36
N SER A 222 -6.48 3.33 -4.19
CA SER A 222 -6.48 4.02 -2.91
C SER A 222 -5.19 3.73 -2.15
N ASP A 223 -4.80 4.62 -1.23
CA ASP A 223 -3.64 4.44 -0.36
C ASP A 223 -4.03 4.66 1.13
N VAL A 224 -5.25 4.26 1.49
CA VAL A 224 -5.73 4.30 2.88
C VAL A 224 -5.12 3.16 3.69
N PHE A 225 -4.75 3.43 4.93
CA PHE A 225 -4.29 2.43 5.90
C PHE A 225 -4.35 2.94 7.35
N GLY A 226 -4.33 1.99 8.30
CA GLY A 226 -4.05 2.24 9.70
C GLY A 226 -2.94 1.30 10.18
N MET A 227 -1.84 1.85 10.71
CA MET A 227 -0.74 1.08 11.27
C MET A 227 -1.05 0.76 12.74
N TYR A 228 -1.26 -0.51 13.07
CA TYR A 228 -1.61 -0.96 14.43
C TYR A 228 -0.38 -1.35 15.28
N GLN A 229 0.77 -1.52 14.67
CA GLN A 229 2.03 -1.81 15.35
C GLN A 229 2.87 -0.55 15.48
N ASN A 230 3.29 -0.23 16.70
CA ASN A 230 4.03 1.01 17.00
C ASN A 230 5.56 0.88 16.94
N LEU A 231 6.08 -0.34 16.94
CA LEU A 231 7.52 -0.59 16.90
C LEU A 231 7.82 -1.78 15.98
N VAL A 232 8.66 -1.58 14.97
CA VAL A 232 9.08 -2.61 14.02
C VAL A 232 10.59 -2.59 13.87
N GLU A 233 11.27 -3.65 14.29
CA GLU A 233 12.74 -3.79 14.20
C GLU A 233 13.50 -2.57 14.75
N GLY A 234 13.04 -2.03 15.88
CA GLY A 234 13.62 -0.86 16.53
C GLY A 234 13.24 0.48 15.91
N ARG A 235 12.37 0.50 14.89
CA ARG A 235 11.82 1.73 14.29
C ARG A 235 10.45 2.04 14.87
N GLU A 236 10.27 3.25 15.35
CA GLU A 236 8.98 3.72 15.85
C GLU A 236 8.03 4.06 14.69
N VAL A 237 6.78 3.65 14.83
CA VAL A 237 5.67 4.03 13.97
C VAL A 237 4.83 5.06 14.72
N PRO A 238 4.68 6.29 14.23
CA PRO A 238 3.97 7.33 14.94
C PRO A 238 2.46 7.06 14.98
N TRP A 239 1.79 7.52 16.06
CA TRP A 239 0.33 7.46 16.22
C TRP A 239 -0.44 8.03 15.02
N SER A 240 0.09 9.07 14.40
CA SER A 240 -0.50 9.66 13.20
C SER A 240 -0.68 8.69 12.04
N LEU A 241 0.14 7.63 11.93
CA LEU A 241 -0.04 6.59 10.92
C LEU A 241 -1.09 5.53 11.30
N LEU A 242 -1.44 5.42 12.59
CA LEU A 242 -2.58 4.59 13.01
C LEU A 242 -3.90 5.24 12.58
N VAL A 243 -4.04 6.53 12.82
CA VAL A 243 -5.33 7.25 12.69
C VAL A 243 -5.45 8.11 11.42
N LYS A 244 -4.47 8.04 10.53
CA LYS A 244 -4.34 8.86 9.31
C LYS A 244 -5.64 8.94 8.48
N ASP A 245 -6.31 7.82 8.31
CA ASP A 245 -7.51 7.69 7.49
C ASP A 245 -8.77 7.43 8.34
N MET A 246 -8.84 8.08 9.50
CA MET A 246 -9.98 8.10 10.40
C MET A 246 -10.46 9.56 10.62
N PRO A 247 -11.73 9.80 10.96
CA PRO A 247 -12.21 11.13 11.31
C PRO A 247 -11.40 11.73 12.48
N GLU A 248 -11.07 13.03 12.41
CA GLU A 248 -10.23 13.71 13.41
C GLU A 248 -10.77 13.60 14.84
N ASP A 249 -12.10 13.67 15.01
CA ASP A 249 -12.76 13.52 16.31
C ASP A 249 -12.69 12.10 16.89
N LYS A 250 -12.17 11.14 16.10
CA LYS A 250 -11.99 9.73 16.48
C LYS A 250 -10.54 9.33 16.73
N HIS A 251 -9.60 10.22 16.57
CA HIS A 251 -8.17 9.90 16.69
C HIS A 251 -7.75 9.44 18.09
N GLU A 252 -8.50 9.81 19.15
CA GLU A 252 -8.24 9.37 20.54
C GLU A 252 -9.25 8.32 21.04
N ASP A 253 -10.17 7.89 20.17
CA ASP A 253 -11.23 6.92 20.49
C ASP A 253 -10.73 5.50 20.19
N ILE A 254 -10.11 4.86 21.18
CA ILE A 254 -9.54 3.50 21.00
C ILE A 254 -10.62 2.48 20.63
N ASP A 255 -11.81 2.61 21.15
CA ASP A 255 -12.92 1.72 20.79
C ASP A 255 -13.27 1.87 19.31
N PHE A 256 -13.33 3.08 18.79
CA PHE A 256 -13.54 3.33 17.36
C PHE A 256 -12.38 2.75 16.53
N ILE A 257 -11.13 2.94 16.96
CA ILE A 257 -9.94 2.45 16.25
C ILE A 257 -9.99 0.92 16.10
N ILE A 258 -10.27 0.19 17.17
CA ILE A 258 -10.30 -1.27 17.12
C ILE A 258 -11.60 -1.82 16.48
N ASP A 259 -12.68 -1.05 16.43
CA ASP A 259 -13.90 -1.40 15.72
C ASP A 259 -13.77 -1.21 14.18
N GLN A 260 -12.66 -0.64 13.71
CA GLN A 260 -12.31 -0.68 12.28
C GLN A 260 -11.94 -2.10 11.80
N LEU A 261 -11.61 -3.01 12.70
CA LEU A 261 -11.22 -4.38 12.36
C LEU A 261 -12.45 -5.27 12.11
N ASP A 262 -12.37 -6.10 11.08
CA ASP A 262 -13.34 -7.19 10.87
C ASP A 262 -13.00 -8.33 11.86
N TRP A 263 -13.70 -8.37 12.99
CA TRP A 263 -13.40 -9.31 14.07
C TRP A 263 -13.59 -10.77 13.70
N GLU A 264 -14.54 -11.07 12.82
CA GLU A 264 -14.77 -12.44 12.34
C GLU A 264 -13.55 -12.91 11.52
N LYS A 265 -13.12 -12.11 10.55
CA LYS A 265 -11.98 -12.47 9.68
C LYS A 265 -10.62 -12.40 10.34
N ASN A 266 -10.48 -11.60 11.41
CA ASN A 266 -9.20 -11.47 12.10
C ASN A 266 -8.92 -12.59 13.12
N VAL A 267 -9.93 -13.30 13.61
CA VAL A 267 -9.77 -14.31 14.71
C VAL A 267 -10.10 -15.73 14.30
N ASP A 268 -10.50 -15.99 13.05
CA ASP A 268 -10.83 -17.34 12.53
C ASP A 268 -9.59 -18.17 12.16
#